data_f4431345acafa8290a783ff15a8ad633
#
_entry.id   f4431345acafa8290a783ff15a8ad633
#
_cell.length_a   1.000
_cell.length_b   1.000
_cell.length_c   1.000
_cell.angle_alpha   90.00
_cell.angle_beta   90.00
_cell.angle_gamma   90.00
#
_symmetry.space_group_name_H-M   'P 1'
#
loop_
_entity.id
_entity.type
_entity.pdbx_description
1 polymer ?
#
loop_
_entity_poly.entity_id
_entity_poly.type
_entity_poly.pdbx_seq_one_letter_code
_entity_poly.pdbx_strand_id
1 'polypeptide(L)'
;MNPNNKSATGISLDEIELRVVKEFLDIIMLIELQEHKELSGYDLAILQNQKFKISLSPGTVYATLYSMERRGLIIGQVNGKKTTFVLTPKGEDTITTLNKNTKSVKEFLNNIFTALNL
;
A
#
# COMPACT_ATOMS: atom_id res chain seq x y z
N MET A 1 9.23 18.49 -12.48
CA MET A 1 8.79 18.57 -11.09
C MET A 1 8.36 19.99 -10.75
N ASN A 2 7.24 20.15 -10.10
CA ASN A 2 6.76 21.44 -9.68
C ASN A 2 7.59 21.97 -8.50
N PRO A 3 8.32 23.07 -8.64
CA PRO A 3 9.16 23.57 -7.56
C PRO A 3 8.36 23.97 -6.32
N ASN A 4 7.06 24.26 -6.46
CA ASN A 4 6.20 24.61 -5.33
C ASN A 4 5.89 23.43 -4.40
N ASN A 5 6.09 22.20 -4.88
CA ASN A 5 5.88 20.99 -4.08
C ASN A 5 7.14 20.56 -3.34
N LYS A 6 8.26 21.19 -3.62
CA LYS A 6 9.50 20.96 -2.90
C LYS A 6 9.60 21.93 -1.75
N SER A 7 9.64 21.41 -0.58
CA SER A 7 9.95 22.22 0.60
C SER A 7 11.46 22.24 0.80
N ALA A 8 12.04 23.40 0.90
CA ALA A 8 13.44 23.56 1.30
C ALA A 8 13.59 23.42 2.82
N THR A 9 12.52 23.65 3.58
CA THR A 9 12.59 23.78 5.03
C THR A 9 11.51 23.02 5.79
N GLY A 10 10.68 22.23 5.11
CA GLY A 10 9.58 21.55 5.77
C GLY A 10 9.12 20.32 5.00
N ILE A 11 7.87 19.98 5.15
CA ILE A 11 7.26 18.79 4.58
C ILE A 11 6.37 19.20 3.40
N SER A 12 6.64 18.65 2.21
CA SER A 12 5.83 18.90 1.02
C SER A 12 4.66 17.92 0.93
N LEU A 13 3.68 18.25 0.09
CA LEU A 13 2.58 17.35 -0.22
C LEU A 13 3.11 16.03 -0.80
N ASP A 14 4.06 16.10 -1.73
CA ASP A 14 4.64 14.88 -2.34
C ASP A 14 5.28 13.99 -1.29
N GLU A 15 5.95 14.58 -0.31
CA GLU A 15 6.54 13.82 0.78
C GLU A 15 5.48 13.12 1.63
N ILE A 16 4.37 13.81 1.93
CA ILE A 16 3.27 13.23 2.70
C ILE A 16 2.66 12.06 1.94
N GLU A 17 2.38 12.24 0.66
CA GLU A 17 1.82 11.19 -0.18
C GLU A 17 2.74 9.97 -0.24
N LEU A 18 4.03 10.17 -0.41
CA LEU A 18 5.01 9.08 -0.41
C LEU A 18 5.02 8.33 0.92
N ARG A 19 4.98 9.07 2.03
CA ARG A 19 4.96 8.47 3.37
C ARG A 19 3.71 7.62 3.57
N VAL A 20 2.55 8.12 3.15
CA VAL A 20 1.29 7.38 3.27
C VAL A 20 1.34 6.09 2.45
N VAL A 21 1.79 6.17 1.19
CA VAL A 21 1.88 4.99 0.34
C VAL A 21 2.85 3.96 0.92
N LYS A 22 4.00 4.39 1.41
CA LYS A 22 4.98 3.47 2.02
C LYS A 22 4.44 2.80 3.27
N GLU A 23 3.82 3.57 4.16
CA GLU A 23 3.33 3.05 5.44
C GLU A 23 2.14 2.12 5.25
N PHE A 24 1.28 2.39 4.30
CA PHE A 24 0.09 1.59 4.03
C PHE A 24 0.26 0.63 2.85
N LEU A 25 1.49 0.38 2.42
CA LEU A 25 1.74 -0.43 1.23
C LEU A 25 1.19 -1.85 1.37
N ASP A 26 1.29 -2.45 2.55
CA ASP A 26 0.70 -3.77 2.81
C ASP A 26 -0.82 -3.76 2.62
N ILE A 27 -1.50 -2.75 3.12
CA ILE A 27 -2.95 -2.59 2.94
C ILE A 27 -3.30 -2.43 1.47
N ILE A 28 -2.53 -1.60 0.76
CA ILE A 28 -2.73 -1.37 -0.68
C ILE A 28 -2.58 -2.68 -1.44
N MET A 29 -1.57 -3.48 -1.11
CA MET A 29 -1.34 -4.78 -1.76
C MET A 29 -2.43 -5.79 -1.45
N LEU A 30 -2.96 -5.81 -0.22
CA LEU A 30 -4.10 -6.68 0.12
C LEU A 30 -5.31 -6.33 -0.74
N ILE A 31 -5.59 -5.06 -0.91
CA ILE A 31 -6.72 -4.59 -1.74
C ILE A 31 -6.52 -5.01 -3.19
N GLU A 32 -5.31 -4.85 -3.74
CA GLU A 32 -5.02 -5.25 -5.11
C GLU A 32 -5.19 -6.76 -5.31
N LEU A 33 -4.73 -7.57 -4.35
CA LEU A 33 -4.87 -9.01 -4.41
C LEU A 33 -6.32 -9.47 -4.28
N GLN A 34 -7.15 -8.71 -3.56
CA GLN A 34 -8.58 -8.99 -3.51
C GLN A 34 -9.24 -8.77 -4.87
N GLU A 35 -8.86 -7.71 -5.56
CA GLU A 35 -9.44 -7.36 -6.86
C GLU A 35 -8.97 -8.29 -7.98
N HIS A 36 -7.70 -8.66 -7.97
CA HIS A 36 -7.07 -9.38 -9.08
C HIS A 36 -6.77 -10.85 -8.79
N LYS A 37 -7.01 -11.30 -7.58
CA LYS A 37 -6.83 -12.67 -7.08
C LYS A 37 -5.38 -13.14 -7.02
N GLU A 38 -4.61 -12.99 -8.09
CA GLU A 38 -3.23 -13.45 -8.16
C GLU A 38 -2.40 -12.44 -8.94
N LEU A 39 -1.31 -11.96 -8.33
CA LEU A 39 -0.42 -10.97 -8.93
C LEU A 39 1.02 -11.27 -8.56
N SER A 40 1.94 -11.02 -9.50
CA SER A 40 3.37 -11.05 -9.20
C SER A 40 3.76 -9.75 -8.47
N GLY A 41 4.95 -9.75 -7.86
CA GLY A 41 5.50 -8.53 -7.27
C GLY A 41 5.65 -7.41 -8.30
N TYR A 42 6.04 -7.77 -9.52
CA TYR A 42 6.15 -6.82 -10.63
C TYR A 42 4.79 -6.19 -10.96
N ASP A 43 3.74 -7.03 -11.08
CA ASP A 43 2.38 -6.55 -11.35
C ASP A 43 1.89 -5.60 -10.25
N LEU A 44 2.17 -5.93 -9.00
CA LEU A 44 1.79 -5.10 -7.85
C LEU A 44 2.50 -3.74 -7.89
N ALA A 45 3.77 -3.72 -8.25
CA ALA A 45 4.53 -2.49 -8.38
C ALA A 45 3.96 -1.59 -9.48
N ILE A 46 3.58 -2.19 -10.62
CA ILE A 46 2.97 -1.44 -11.73
C ILE A 46 1.63 -0.85 -11.33
N LEU A 47 0.76 -1.65 -10.73
CA LEU A 47 -0.57 -1.20 -10.32
C LEU A 47 -0.48 -0.06 -9.30
N GLN A 48 0.40 -0.19 -8.33
CA GLN A 48 0.61 0.83 -7.32
C GLN A 48 1.09 2.15 -7.96
N ASN A 49 2.05 2.06 -8.88
CA ASN A 49 2.58 3.23 -9.58
C ASN A 49 1.48 3.91 -10.45
N GLN A 50 0.67 3.11 -11.14
CA GLN A 50 -0.41 3.63 -11.96
C GLN A 50 -1.47 4.36 -11.12
N LYS A 51 -1.84 3.80 -9.97
CA LYS A 51 -2.89 4.36 -9.11
C LYS A 51 -2.44 5.62 -8.38
N PHE A 52 -1.24 5.61 -7.85
CA PHE A 52 -0.78 6.69 -6.96
C PHE A 52 0.28 7.58 -7.59
N LYS A 53 0.79 7.21 -8.77
CA LYS A 53 1.84 7.94 -9.49
C LYS A 53 3.10 8.15 -8.64
N ILE A 54 3.35 7.19 -7.77
CA ILE A 54 4.52 7.16 -6.90
C ILE A 54 5.31 5.90 -7.25
N SER A 55 6.56 6.08 -7.63
CA SER A 55 7.44 4.97 -7.99
C SER A 55 8.21 4.53 -6.76
N LEU A 56 7.95 3.31 -6.32
CA LEU A 56 8.70 2.69 -5.21
C LEU A 56 9.78 1.80 -5.77
N SER A 57 10.90 1.69 -5.04
CA SER A 57 11.97 0.79 -5.43
C SER A 57 11.48 -0.67 -5.37
N PRO A 58 11.99 -1.55 -6.24
CA PRO A 58 11.67 -2.98 -6.15
C PRO A 58 11.97 -3.56 -4.77
N GLY A 59 13.04 -3.10 -4.12
CA GLY A 59 13.39 -3.54 -2.77
C GLY A 59 12.29 -3.25 -1.76
N THR A 60 11.69 -2.08 -1.82
CA THR A 60 10.58 -1.70 -0.93
C THR A 60 9.37 -2.58 -1.17
N VAL A 61 9.01 -2.82 -2.43
CA VAL A 61 7.88 -3.67 -2.80
C VAL A 61 8.09 -5.10 -2.30
N TYR A 62 9.22 -5.70 -2.59
CA TYR A 62 9.50 -7.08 -2.18
C TYR A 62 9.68 -7.24 -0.68
N ALA A 63 10.27 -6.26 0.00
CA ALA A 63 10.37 -6.29 1.46
C ALA A 63 8.98 -6.32 2.10
N THR A 64 8.05 -5.54 1.57
CA THR A 64 6.66 -5.53 2.04
C THR A 64 5.98 -6.88 1.78
N LEU A 65 6.14 -7.44 0.58
CA LEU A 65 5.55 -8.74 0.24
C LEU A 65 6.09 -9.85 1.15
N TYR A 66 7.39 -9.89 1.39
CA TYR A 66 7.97 -10.90 2.27
C TYR A 66 7.52 -10.73 3.72
N SER A 67 7.37 -9.50 4.18
CA SER A 67 6.81 -9.22 5.51
C SER A 67 5.37 -9.73 5.62
N MET A 68 4.56 -9.47 4.60
CA MET A 68 3.16 -9.93 4.57
C MET A 68 3.08 -11.46 4.55
N GLU A 69 3.98 -12.11 3.82
CA GLU A 69 4.04 -13.56 3.78
C GLU A 69 4.43 -14.14 5.15
N ARG A 70 5.42 -13.54 5.81
CA ARG A 70 5.81 -13.95 7.16
C ARG A 70 4.67 -13.78 8.18
N ARG A 71 3.84 -12.77 7.99
CA ARG A 71 2.65 -12.53 8.83
C ARG A 71 1.47 -13.44 8.47
N GLY A 72 1.61 -14.26 7.43
CA GLY A 72 0.58 -15.19 6.99
C GLY A 72 -0.59 -14.54 6.25
N LEU A 73 -0.41 -13.34 5.72
CA LEU A 73 -1.48 -12.62 5.01
C LEU A 73 -1.59 -13.03 3.55
N ILE A 74 -0.46 -13.40 2.95
CA ILE A 74 -0.36 -13.83 1.56
C ILE A 74 0.57 -15.02 1.48
N ILE A 75 0.51 -15.74 0.35
CA ILE A 75 1.43 -16.83 0.07
C ILE A 75 1.93 -16.72 -1.37
N GLY A 76 3.24 -16.92 -1.54
CA GLY A 76 3.86 -16.94 -2.85
C GLY A 76 3.73 -18.32 -3.48
N GLN A 77 3.42 -18.33 -4.77
CA GLN A 77 3.30 -19.55 -5.59
C GLN A 77 4.22 -19.43 -6.79
N VAL A 78 5.01 -20.47 -7.02
CA VAL A 78 5.92 -20.50 -8.16
C VAL A 78 5.20 -21.11 -9.36
N ASN A 79 5.10 -20.33 -10.44
CA ASN A 79 4.52 -20.76 -11.72
C ASN A 79 5.60 -20.62 -12.79
N GLY A 80 6.31 -21.73 -13.06
CA GLY A 80 7.46 -21.69 -13.97
C GLY A 80 8.58 -20.82 -13.39
N LYS A 81 8.91 -19.74 -14.10
CA LYS A 81 9.95 -18.78 -13.65
C LYS A 81 9.39 -17.60 -12.87
N LYS A 82 8.08 -17.58 -12.68
CA LYS A 82 7.36 -16.44 -12.08
C LYS A 82 6.83 -16.82 -10.72
N THR A 83 6.96 -15.93 -9.75
CA THR A 83 6.31 -16.07 -8.45
C THR A 83 5.13 -15.12 -8.40
N THR A 84 3.96 -15.65 -8.09
CA THR A 84 2.75 -14.86 -7.87
C THR A 84 2.31 -14.99 -6.42
N PHE A 85 1.53 -14.03 -5.96
CA PHE A 85 1.03 -14.00 -4.59
C PHE A 85 -0.47 -14.06 -4.59
N VAL A 86 -1.03 -14.75 -3.61
CA VAL A 86 -2.46 -14.85 -3.39
C VAL A 86 -2.77 -14.60 -1.91
N LEU A 87 -3.99 -14.15 -1.62
CA LEU A 87 -4.44 -13.99 -0.24
C LEU A 87 -4.59 -15.33 0.45
N THR A 88 -4.24 -15.36 1.72
CA THR A 88 -4.59 -16.47 2.62
C THR A 88 -5.94 -16.17 3.26
N PRO A 89 -6.57 -17.16 3.96
CA PRO A 89 -7.76 -16.86 4.75
C PRO A 89 -7.54 -15.75 5.76
N LYS A 90 -6.36 -15.67 6.37
CA LYS A 90 -6.01 -14.58 7.28
C LYS A 90 -5.95 -13.23 6.56
N GLY A 91 -5.44 -13.21 5.33
CA GLY A 91 -5.43 -12.01 4.51
C GLY A 91 -6.84 -11.55 4.18
N GLU A 92 -7.72 -12.47 3.81
CA GLU A 92 -9.13 -12.17 3.54
C GLU A 92 -9.84 -11.63 4.77
N ASP A 93 -9.61 -12.23 5.95
CA ASP A 93 -10.17 -11.76 7.22
C ASP A 93 -9.68 -10.35 7.54
N THR A 94 -8.43 -10.08 7.26
CA THR A 94 -7.85 -8.74 7.45
C THR A 94 -8.59 -7.69 6.60
N ILE A 95 -8.87 -8.02 5.34
CA ILE A 95 -9.62 -7.12 4.45
C ILE A 95 -11.02 -6.88 4.99
N THR A 96 -11.69 -7.93 5.46
CA THR A 96 -13.01 -7.80 6.07
C THR A 96 -12.99 -6.84 7.27
N THR A 97 -11.97 -6.96 8.12
CA THR A 97 -11.79 -6.07 9.26
C THR A 97 -11.52 -4.64 8.82
N LEU A 98 -10.68 -4.45 7.80
CA LEU A 98 -10.41 -3.13 7.25
C LEU A 98 -11.67 -2.46 6.73
N ASN A 99 -12.51 -3.21 6.00
CA ASN A 99 -13.77 -2.69 5.48
C ASN A 99 -14.68 -2.19 6.60
N LYS A 100 -14.75 -2.93 7.70
CA LYS A 100 -15.57 -2.54 8.86
C LYS A 100 -15.05 -1.28 9.54
N ASN A 101 -13.76 -1.02 9.46
CA ASN A 101 -13.11 0.08 10.17
C ASN A 101 -12.75 1.28 9.29
N THR A 102 -13.10 1.24 8.01
CA THR A 102 -12.74 2.29 7.06
C THR A 102 -13.20 3.67 7.52
N LYS A 103 -14.45 3.77 7.98
CA LYS A 103 -15.02 5.04 8.44
C LYS A 103 -14.23 5.57 9.63
N SER A 104 -13.93 4.71 10.60
CA SER A 104 -13.19 5.09 11.80
C SER A 104 -11.77 5.55 11.47
N VAL A 105 -11.11 4.88 10.53
CA VAL A 105 -9.76 5.27 10.10
C VAL A 105 -9.79 6.65 9.44
N LYS A 106 -10.77 6.88 8.55
CA LYS A 106 -10.91 8.17 7.87
C LYS A 106 -11.18 9.31 8.88
N GLU A 107 -12.03 9.06 9.86
CA GLU A 107 -12.32 10.03 10.91
C GLU A 107 -11.08 10.32 11.76
N PHE A 108 -10.31 9.28 12.09
CA PHE A 108 -9.08 9.45 12.85
C PHE A 108 -8.08 10.35 12.11
N LEU A 109 -7.86 10.06 10.82
CA LEU A 109 -6.97 10.87 9.98
C LEU A 109 -7.46 12.30 9.85
N ASN A 110 -8.78 12.47 9.64
CA ASN A 110 -9.39 13.80 9.55
C ASN A 110 -9.17 14.59 10.85
N ASN A 111 -9.28 13.94 11.99
CA ASN A 111 -9.09 14.60 13.29
C ASN A 111 -7.65 15.11 13.47
N ILE A 112 -6.67 14.39 12.94
CA ILE A 112 -5.27 14.84 12.98
C ILE A 112 -5.12 16.20 12.29
N PHE A 113 -5.81 16.38 11.16
CA PHE A 113 -5.65 17.56 10.32
C PHE A 113 -6.71 18.64 10.56
N THR A 114 -7.69 18.40 11.42
CA THR A 114 -8.79 19.34 11.66
C THR A 114 -8.30 20.70 12.12
N ALA A 115 -7.28 20.75 12.96
CA ALA A 115 -6.74 22.00 13.47
C ALA A 115 -6.12 22.89 12.38
N LEU A 116 -5.87 22.33 11.19
CA LEU A 116 -5.29 23.09 10.08
C LEU A 116 -6.33 23.83 9.26
N ASN A 117 -7.61 23.55 9.46
CA ASN A 117 -8.73 24.13 8.70
C ASN A 117 -9.30 25.36 9.43
N LEU A 118 -8.43 26.31 9.70
CA LEU A 118 -8.82 27.55 10.39
C LEU A 118 -9.20 28.66 9.44
#